data_768cdc503d6acade623443f5a0da37c0
#
_entry.id   768cdc503d6acade623443f5a0da37c0
#
_cell.length_a   1.000
_cell.length_b   1.000
_cell.length_c   1.000
_cell.angle_alpha   90.00
_cell.angle_beta   90.00
_cell.angle_gamma   90.00
#
_symmetry.space_group_name_H-M   'P 1'
#
loop_
_entity.id
_entity.type
_entity.pdbx_description
1 polymer ?
#
loop_
_entity_poly.entity_id
_entity_poly.type
_entity_poly.pdbx_seq_one_letter_code
_entity_poly.pdbx_strand_id
1 'polypeptide(L)'
;MGITMVLSLLSGVALFLYGMSLMGDSLKKVAGNKLELILYRLTNTPLKGLLLGTVVTAIIQSSSATTVMVVGFVNSGMMKVAQAIGIIMGANIGTSITGWILCLSYIDGSSGIAQLLSTATISAIVAIIGIIFRTFIKKKPYSDIGDIMLGFAILMIGMQTMSGAVSPLKENPHFVRLLTMFTNPFMGILVGIVFTAVLQSASASVGILQALSITGSITFAAALPITMGIGVGAACPVLLSSIGTNKNGKRTALIYLLNDLFGMIFWSIVFYSANAIVHFPFMGEIMSPFRVALLNTVFRLLTILVLAPFIGKIEKLVFFLIKDTDEDNEEQADFDLLEERFLNYPPLAITQSQLAVNGMAKKAYKNIRRALALLKDFSDNKFNKIQEKENLIDKYEDKLGTYLMQLNMHDLTPEQSKQTAKFLHTISDFERLGDHAVNISRVAQELHEKSRIFSDAAKYELHVLESALKELLDLTINSFVDEDLVNAAKVEPLRELIGILCNDLKMRHIKRLRNGQCDLNTGFAFNDLLTNYDRIAAHCSNIAVAILELDSSNFDMHEYTKSVRKLKDNNYVSTFDYYEQKYNINGYQPEAEQDTKATTKNPVKAVEAKK
;
A
#
# COMPACT_ATOMS: atom_id res chain seq x y z
N MET A 1 4.06 33.91 36.35
CA MET A 1 5.04 32.87 36.04
C MET A 1 6.38 33.53 35.72
N GLY A 2 7.46 33.17 36.40
CA GLY A 2 8.80 33.63 36.01
C GLY A 2 9.22 32.99 34.68
N ILE A 3 9.97 33.71 33.86
CA ILE A 3 10.47 33.22 32.56
C ILE A 3 11.25 31.90 32.73
N THR A 4 12.01 31.76 33.79
CA THR A 4 12.79 30.56 34.13
C THR A 4 11.90 29.32 34.31
N MET A 5 10.75 29.47 34.95
CA MET A 5 9.78 28.38 35.18
C MET A 5 9.14 27.93 33.85
N VAL A 6 8.77 28.86 32.98
CA VAL A 6 8.23 28.55 31.65
C VAL A 6 9.27 27.83 30.79
N LEU A 7 10.53 28.31 30.81
CA LEU A 7 11.62 27.65 30.11
C LEU A 7 11.93 26.26 30.65
N SER A 8 11.88 26.07 31.97
CA SER A 8 12.06 24.75 32.61
C SER A 8 10.93 23.79 32.21
N LEU A 9 9.68 24.25 32.20
CA LEU A 9 8.56 23.45 31.75
C LEU A 9 8.69 23.03 30.28
N LEU A 10 8.99 24.00 29.39
CA LEU A 10 9.19 23.73 27.97
C LEU A 10 10.38 22.80 27.71
N SER A 11 11.49 22.96 28.46
CA SER A 11 12.63 22.05 28.41
C SER A 11 12.26 20.64 28.84
N GLY A 12 11.47 20.51 29.92
CA GLY A 12 10.96 19.22 30.36
C GLY A 12 10.07 18.55 29.32
N VAL A 13 9.16 19.32 28.69
CA VAL A 13 8.32 18.84 27.56
C VAL A 13 9.18 18.39 26.38
N ALA A 14 10.19 19.17 26.00
CA ALA A 14 11.10 18.83 24.90
C ALA A 14 11.87 17.53 25.16
N LEU A 15 12.46 17.37 26.36
CA LEU A 15 13.15 16.14 26.76
C LEU A 15 12.18 14.93 26.78
N PHE A 16 10.99 15.12 27.32
CA PHE A 16 9.97 14.08 27.37
C PHE A 16 9.57 13.61 25.96
N LEU A 17 9.27 14.55 25.05
CA LEU A 17 8.91 14.23 23.66
C LEU A 17 10.07 13.56 22.91
N TYR A 18 11.28 14.04 23.09
CA TYR A 18 12.47 13.46 22.48
C TYR A 18 12.74 12.04 22.99
N GLY A 19 12.67 11.83 24.31
CA GLY A 19 12.85 10.50 24.93
C GLY A 19 11.79 9.51 24.45
N MET A 20 10.53 9.96 24.34
CA MET A 20 9.43 9.15 23.82
C MET A 20 9.63 8.79 22.34
N SER A 21 10.08 9.74 21.52
CA SER A 21 10.38 9.48 20.09
C SER A 21 11.54 8.51 19.93
N LEU A 22 12.65 8.73 20.63
CA LEU A 22 13.84 7.87 20.58
C LEU A 22 13.49 6.43 21.01
N MET A 23 12.76 6.27 22.10
CA MET A 23 12.32 4.97 22.59
C MET A 23 11.38 4.28 21.58
N GLY A 24 10.38 5.00 21.07
CA GLY A 24 9.40 4.48 20.13
C GLY A 24 10.01 4.06 18.78
N ASP A 25 10.91 4.88 18.23
CA ASP A 25 11.58 4.59 16.95
C ASP A 25 12.55 3.41 17.08
N SER A 26 13.24 3.28 18.22
CA SER A 26 14.11 2.15 18.47
C SER A 26 13.34 0.85 18.77
N LEU A 27 12.19 0.94 19.44
CA LEU A 27 11.27 -0.20 19.59
C LEU A 27 10.76 -0.70 18.24
N LYS A 28 10.42 0.21 17.31
CA LYS A 28 10.06 -0.16 15.92
C LYS A 28 11.19 -0.90 15.22
N LYS A 29 12.44 -0.41 15.35
CA LYS A 29 13.62 -1.06 14.73
C LYS A 29 13.86 -2.46 15.29
N VAL A 30 13.78 -2.66 16.61
CA VAL A 30 13.95 -3.96 17.26
C VAL A 30 12.81 -4.94 16.91
N ALA A 31 11.58 -4.45 16.87
CA ALA A 31 10.41 -5.24 16.49
C ALA A 31 10.43 -5.65 15.01
N GLY A 32 11.06 -4.82 14.17
CA GLY A 32 11.29 -5.06 12.76
C GLY A 32 10.03 -5.22 11.93
N ASN A 33 10.21 -5.56 10.66
CA ASN A 33 9.13 -5.78 9.68
C ASN A 33 8.19 -6.95 10.05
N LYS A 34 8.56 -7.75 11.07
CA LYS A 34 7.72 -8.87 11.55
C LYS A 34 6.39 -8.41 12.13
N LEU A 35 6.35 -7.25 12.80
CA LEU A 35 5.10 -6.71 13.35
C LEU A 35 4.09 -6.34 12.25
N GLU A 36 4.57 -5.76 11.17
CA GLU A 36 3.75 -5.37 10.02
C GLU A 36 3.19 -6.60 9.32
N LEU A 37 4.04 -7.61 9.11
CA LEU A 37 3.64 -8.89 8.51
C LEU A 37 2.62 -9.64 9.40
N ILE A 38 2.78 -9.57 10.72
CA ILE A 38 1.86 -10.17 11.70
C ILE A 38 0.52 -9.44 11.65
N LEU A 39 0.51 -8.09 11.61
CA LEU A 39 -0.70 -7.30 11.44
C LEU A 39 -1.48 -7.70 10.19
N TYR A 40 -0.79 -7.88 9.08
CA TYR A 40 -1.40 -8.28 7.82
C TYR A 40 -1.97 -9.71 7.84
N ARG A 41 -1.20 -10.69 8.33
CA ARG A 41 -1.56 -12.12 8.22
C ARG A 41 -2.58 -12.60 9.26
N LEU A 42 -2.64 -11.99 10.45
CA LEU A 42 -3.43 -12.53 11.58
C LEU A 42 -4.77 -11.83 11.83
N THR A 43 -5.17 -10.86 11.00
CA THR A 43 -6.37 -10.03 11.23
C THR A 43 -7.65 -10.56 10.60
N ASN A 44 -7.82 -11.88 10.51
CA ASN A 44 -8.99 -12.48 9.87
C ASN A 44 -10.33 -12.23 10.61
N THR A 45 -10.29 -11.80 11.87
CA THR A 45 -11.49 -11.47 12.65
C THR A 45 -11.28 -10.15 13.40
N PRO A 46 -12.35 -9.36 13.64
CA PRO A 46 -12.24 -8.09 14.37
C PRO A 46 -11.64 -8.24 15.78
N LEU A 47 -11.92 -9.34 16.47
CA LEU A 47 -11.38 -9.60 17.81
C LEU A 47 -9.86 -9.86 17.78
N LYS A 48 -9.37 -10.62 16.79
CA LYS A 48 -7.93 -10.79 16.59
C LYS A 48 -7.27 -9.47 16.22
N GLY A 49 -7.93 -8.65 15.38
CA GLY A 49 -7.50 -7.30 15.07
C GLY A 49 -7.35 -6.43 16.31
N LEU A 50 -8.34 -6.46 17.22
CA LEU A 50 -8.33 -5.71 18.46
C LEU A 50 -7.15 -6.12 19.37
N LEU A 51 -6.97 -7.41 19.62
CA LEU A 51 -5.84 -7.89 20.43
C LEU A 51 -4.50 -7.52 19.79
N LEU A 52 -4.37 -7.72 18.48
CA LEU A 52 -3.15 -7.42 17.76
C LEU A 52 -2.85 -5.93 17.73
N GLY A 53 -3.85 -5.09 17.45
CA GLY A 53 -3.73 -3.63 17.51
C GLY A 53 -3.29 -3.13 18.89
N THR A 54 -3.81 -3.74 19.96
CA THR A 54 -3.39 -3.44 21.34
C THR A 54 -1.92 -3.77 21.57
N VAL A 55 -1.49 -4.97 21.19
CA VAL A 55 -0.10 -5.42 21.39
C VAL A 55 0.88 -4.60 20.55
N VAL A 56 0.56 -4.42 19.27
CA VAL A 56 1.43 -3.64 18.36
C VAL A 56 1.56 -2.20 18.84
N THR A 57 0.47 -1.55 19.23
CA THR A 57 0.52 -0.18 19.73
C THR A 57 1.24 -0.07 21.07
N ALA A 58 1.09 -1.06 21.96
CA ALA A 58 1.85 -1.11 23.20
C ALA A 58 3.37 -1.23 22.96
N ILE A 59 3.77 -1.97 21.93
CA ILE A 59 5.19 -2.09 21.52
C ILE A 59 5.66 -0.82 20.82
N ILE A 60 4.94 -0.34 19.81
CA ILE A 60 5.33 0.85 19.01
C ILE A 60 5.20 2.14 19.84
N GLN A 61 4.42 2.15 20.91
CA GLN A 61 4.11 3.31 21.76
C GLN A 61 3.43 4.47 21.02
N SER A 62 2.79 4.18 19.89
CA SER A 62 2.14 5.18 19.04
C SER A 62 0.91 4.61 18.32
N SER A 63 -0.29 4.98 18.77
CA SER A 63 -1.54 4.61 18.08
C SER A 63 -1.68 5.28 16.72
N SER A 64 -1.20 6.52 16.60
CA SER A 64 -1.22 7.22 15.32
C SER A 64 -0.35 6.51 14.28
N ALA A 65 0.88 6.08 14.64
CA ALA A 65 1.75 5.32 13.74
C ALA A 65 1.13 3.98 13.35
N THR A 66 0.57 3.22 14.31
CA THR A 66 -0.13 1.97 14.03
C THR A 66 -1.31 2.18 13.10
N THR A 67 -2.10 3.24 13.32
CA THR A 67 -3.27 3.52 12.48
C THR A 67 -2.88 4.00 11.08
N VAL A 68 -1.83 4.83 10.95
CA VAL A 68 -1.30 5.26 9.63
C VAL A 68 -0.83 4.06 8.82
N MET A 69 -0.18 3.09 9.45
CA MET A 69 0.20 1.82 8.82
C MET A 69 -1.03 1.05 8.33
N VAL A 70 -2.07 0.96 9.17
CA VAL A 70 -3.35 0.30 8.81
C VAL A 70 -4.05 1.06 7.66
N VAL A 71 -4.03 2.40 7.67
CA VAL A 71 -4.51 3.22 6.54
C VAL A 71 -3.76 2.85 5.26
N GLY A 72 -2.44 2.66 5.33
CA GLY A 72 -1.62 2.21 4.20
C GLY A 72 -2.02 0.82 3.70
N PHE A 73 -2.22 -0.16 4.60
CA PHE A 73 -2.65 -1.52 4.22
C PHE A 73 -4.05 -1.53 3.58
N VAL A 74 -4.96 -0.70 4.05
CA VAL A 74 -6.29 -0.60 3.44
C VAL A 74 -6.23 0.17 2.11
N ASN A 75 -5.43 1.20 2.03
CA ASN A 75 -5.20 1.97 0.81
C ASN A 75 -4.61 1.10 -0.31
N SER A 76 -3.71 0.19 0.02
CA SER A 76 -3.10 -0.77 -0.91
C SER A 76 -3.98 -1.99 -1.22
N GLY A 77 -5.18 -2.09 -0.65
CA GLY A 77 -6.05 -3.25 -0.85
C GLY A 77 -5.60 -4.52 -0.12
N MET A 78 -4.50 -4.48 0.64
CA MET A 78 -4.01 -5.61 1.43
C MET A 78 -4.97 -5.96 2.58
N MET A 79 -5.72 -4.99 3.08
CA MET A 79 -6.61 -5.15 4.22
C MET A 79 -7.99 -4.56 3.91
N LYS A 80 -9.05 -5.23 4.34
CA LYS A 80 -10.41 -4.69 4.25
C LYS A 80 -10.66 -3.66 5.35
N VAL A 81 -11.51 -2.65 5.07
CA VAL A 81 -11.92 -1.63 6.04
C VAL A 81 -12.47 -2.26 7.33
N ALA A 82 -13.27 -3.33 7.22
CA ALA A 82 -13.81 -4.07 8.38
C ALA A 82 -12.73 -4.63 9.32
N GLN A 83 -11.62 -5.12 8.77
CA GLN A 83 -10.49 -5.64 9.56
C GLN A 83 -9.75 -4.49 10.27
N ALA A 84 -9.61 -3.35 9.59
CA ALA A 84 -8.97 -2.16 10.13
C ALA A 84 -9.68 -1.63 11.39
N ILE A 85 -11.02 -1.71 11.45
CA ILE A 85 -11.80 -1.25 12.62
C ILE A 85 -11.31 -1.93 13.90
N GLY A 86 -11.14 -3.25 13.89
CA GLY A 86 -10.66 -4.00 15.05
C GLY A 86 -9.28 -3.55 15.50
N ILE A 87 -8.34 -3.37 14.57
CA ILE A 87 -6.97 -2.95 14.87
C ILE A 87 -6.95 -1.53 15.46
N ILE A 88 -7.73 -0.61 14.89
CA ILE A 88 -7.86 0.78 15.37
C ILE A 88 -8.41 0.82 16.79
N MET A 89 -9.44 0.05 17.08
CA MET A 89 -9.98 -0.10 18.43
C MET A 89 -8.92 -0.63 19.40
N GLY A 90 -8.15 -1.64 18.98
CA GLY A 90 -7.05 -2.18 19.75
C GLY A 90 -5.92 -1.17 19.98
N ALA A 91 -5.56 -0.40 18.96
CA ALA A 91 -4.55 0.65 19.06
C ALA A 91 -4.93 1.70 20.12
N ASN A 92 -6.20 2.03 20.24
CA ASN A 92 -6.70 2.93 21.27
C ASN A 92 -6.49 2.37 22.69
N ILE A 93 -6.71 1.07 22.92
CA ILE A 93 -6.39 0.43 24.22
C ILE A 93 -4.87 0.43 24.43
N GLY A 94 -4.09 0.06 23.42
CA GLY A 94 -2.61 -0.01 23.51
C GLY A 94 -1.97 1.30 23.94
N THR A 95 -2.54 2.43 23.55
CA THR A 95 -2.08 3.77 23.96
C THR A 95 -2.16 3.98 25.47
N SER A 96 -3.11 3.36 26.17
CA SER A 96 -3.25 3.51 27.63
C SER A 96 -2.08 2.91 28.40
N ILE A 97 -1.37 1.92 27.83
CA ILE A 97 -0.19 1.29 28.44
C ILE A 97 0.93 2.31 28.63
N THR A 98 1.07 3.27 27.72
CA THR A 98 2.05 4.36 27.87
C THR A 98 1.81 5.15 29.17
N GLY A 99 0.56 5.46 29.52
CA GLY A 99 0.22 6.14 30.78
C GLY A 99 0.69 5.39 32.03
N TRP A 100 0.65 4.06 31.99
CA TRP A 100 1.17 3.23 33.08
C TRP A 100 2.69 3.22 33.15
N ILE A 101 3.37 3.19 32.00
CA ILE A 101 4.83 3.34 31.94
C ILE A 101 5.24 4.68 32.54
N LEU A 102 4.52 5.76 32.22
CA LEU A 102 4.78 7.09 32.77
C LEU A 102 4.57 7.17 34.29
N CYS A 103 3.68 6.34 34.88
CA CYS A 103 3.52 6.26 36.33
C CYS A 103 4.81 5.84 37.05
N LEU A 104 5.70 5.12 36.37
CA LEU A 104 7.01 4.77 36.93
C LEU A 104 7.85 6.02 37.29
N SER A 105 7.58 7.18 36.64
CA SER A 105 8.25 8.45 36.94
C SER A 105 7.94 9.00 38.34
N TYR A 106 6.93 8.48 38.99
CA TYR A 106 6.38 9.00 40.25
C TYR A 106 6.54 8.04 41.41
N ILE A 107 7.42 7.06 41.28
CA ILE A 107 7.76 6.14 42.38
C ILE A 107 8.83 6.83 43.25
N ASP A 108 8.41 7.37 44.38
CA ASP A 108 9.30 7.97 45.39
C ASP A 108 9.72 6.92 46.41
N GLY A 109 11.00 6.64 46.49
CA GLY A 109 11.59 5.80 47.51
C GLY A 109 12.09 6.65 48.68
N SER A 110 11.40 6.63 49.81
CA SER A 110 11.73 7.46 50.99
C SER A 110 12.80 6.89 51.92
N SER A 111 13.19 5.62 51.81
CA SER A 111 14.25 5.04 52.67
C SER A 111 14.76 3.67 52.21
N GLY A 112 16.05 3.40 52.40
CA GLY A 112 16.69 2.09 52.26
C GLY A 112 16.59 1.49 50.86
N ILE A 113 16.10 0.25 50.74
CA ILE A 113 15.92 -0.46 49.46
C ILE A 113 14.94 0.26 48.53
N ALA A 114 13.96 1.00 49.04
CA ALA A 114 13.03 1.79 48.26
C ALA A 114 13.70 2.95 47.50
N GLN A 115 14.82 3.48 48.02
CA GLN A 115 15.62 4.51 47.32
C GLN A 115 16.29 3.97 46.07
N LEU A 116 16.69 2.68 46.05
CA LEU A 116 17.21 2.00 44.86
C LEU A 116 16.12 1.81 43.79
N LEU A 117 14.88 1.76 44.18
CA LEU A 117 13.70 1.65 43.30
C LEU A 117 13.13 3.02 42.91
N SER A 118 13.76 4.13 43.37
CA SER A 118 13.33 5.47 42.95
C SER A 118 13.54 5.68 41.46
N THR A 119 12.65 6.45 40.84
CA THR A 119 12.70 6.76 39.42
C THR A 119 14.05 7.38 39.00
N ALA A 120 14.64 8.23 39.84
CA ALA A 120 15.94 8.85 39.59
C ALA A 120 17.05 7.79 39.47
N THR A 121 17.08 6.83 40.42
CA THR A 121 18.08 5.75 40.42
C THR A 121 17.87 4.79 39.25
N ILE A 122 16.63 4.37 39.00
CA ILE A 122 16.32 3.49 37.86
C ILE A 122 16.71 4.17 36.54
N SER A 123 16.32 5.43 36.35
CA SER A 123 16.67 6.18 35.14
C SER A 123 18.17 6.31 34.92
N ALA A 124 18.93 6.57 36.00
CA ALA A 124 20.39 6.65 35.94
C ALA A 124 21.03 5.30 35.57
N ILE A 125 20.60 4.20 36.20
CA ILE A 125 21.09 2.85 35.89
C ILE A 125 20.79 2.49 34.42
N VAL A 126 19.54 2.72 34.01
CA VAL A 126 19.10 2.44 32.65
C VAL A 126 19.87 3.29 31.63
N ALA A 127 20.14 4.57 31.93
CA ALA A 127 20.96 5.43 31.07
C ALA A 127 22.39 4.91 30.93
N ILE A 128 23.02 4.50 32.04
CA ILE A 128 24.41 3.96 32.02
C ILE A 128 24.48 2.69 31.20
N ILE A 129 23.56 1.74 31.42
CA ILE A 129 23.50 0.50 30.63
C ILE A 129 23.20 0.82 29.16
N GLY A 130 22.27 1.74 28.90
CA GLY A 130 21.89 2.16 27.56
C GLY A 130 23.06 2.73 26.76
N ILE A 131 23.86 3.64 27.38
CA ILE A 131 25.04 4.22 26.70
C ILE A 131 26.10 3.16 26.45
N ILE A 132 26.30 2.20 27.36
CA ILE A 132 27.21 1.07 27.17
C ILE A 132 26.79 0.24 25.95
N PHE A 133 25.53 -0.12 25.86
CA PHE A 133 25.00 -0.91 24.73
C PHE A 133 25.14 -0.16 23.42
N ARG A 134 24.81 1.14 23.40
CA ARG A 134 24.90 1.96 22.20
C ARG A 134 26.32 2.17 21.72
N THR A 135 27.26 2.42 22.65
CA THR A 135 28.62 2.86 22.30
C THR A 135 29.57 1.69 22.06
N PHE A 136 29.46 0.64 22.90
CA PHE A 136 30.43 -0.46 22.89
C PHE A 136 29.96 -1.69 22.14
N ILE A 137 28.61 -1.88 21.99
CA ILE A 137 28.06 -3.04 21.29
C ILE A 137 27.53 -2.59 19.93
N LYS A 138 28.40 -2.63 18.90
CA LYS A 138 28.05 -2.21 17.53
C LYS A 138 27.09 -3.16 16.77
N LYS A 139 26.72 -4.30 17.35
CA LYS A 139 25.80 -5.25 16.71
C LYS A 139 24.33 -4.79 16.86
N LYS A 140 23.62 -4.58 15.76
CA LYS A 140 22.14 -4.59 15.76
C LYS A 140 21.70 -6.00 16.22
N PRO A 141 20.74 -6.19 17.14
CA PRO A 141 19.79 -5.24 17.74
C PRO A 141 20.24 -4.61 19.07
N TYR A 142 21.42 -4.92 19.61
CA TYR A 142 21.84 -4.43 20.94
C TYR A 142 22.01 -2.91 20.99
N SER A 143 22.48 -2.30 19.91
CA SER A 143 22.56 -0.83 19.82
C SER A 143 21.17 -0.18 19.89
N ASP A 144 20.17 -0.79 19.24
CA ASP A 144 18.79 -0.29 19.28
C ASP A 144 18.15 -0.48 20.67
N ILE A 145 18.49 -1.56 21.39
CA ILE A 145 18.10 -1.74 22.80
C ILE A 145 18.74 -0.66 23.67
N GLY A 146 19.99 -0.28 23.40
CA GLY A 146 20.66 0.86 24.05
C GLY A 146 19.88 2.17 23.85
N ASP A 147 19.40 2.42 22.64
CA ASP A 147 18.58 3.59 22.32
C ASP A 147 17.22 3.57 23.01
N ILE A 148 16.58 2.41 23.15
CA ILE A 148 15.34 2.24 23.95
C ILE A 148 15.59 2.65 25.40
N MET A 149 16.68 2.17 25.98
CA MET A 149 17.05 2.46 27.37
C MET A 149 17.38 3.95 27.57
N LEU A 150 18.11 4.55 26.66
CA LEU A 150 18.42 5.99 26.69
C LEU A 150 17.15 6.82 26.51
N GLY A 151 16.27 6.45 25.57
CA GLY A 151 14.99 7.10 25.35
C GLY A 151 14.12 7.07 26.61
N PHE A 152 14.05 5.92 27.29
CA PHE A 152 13.33 5.78 28.56
C PHE A 152 13.93 6.70 29.65
N ALA A 153 15.24 6.73 29.81
CA ALA A 153 15.90 7.57 30.79
C ALA A 153 15.66 9.07 30.53
N ILE A 154 15.79 9.52 29.29
CA ILE A 154 15.53 10.91 28.87
C ILE A 154 14.06 11.28 29.12
N LEU A 155 13.14 10.38 28.79
CA LEU A 155 11.71 10.56 29.03
C LEU A 155 11.42 10.76 30.52
N MET A 156 12.02 9.94 31.40
CA MET A 156 11.85 10.05 32.86
C MET A 156 12.44 11.36 33.39
N ILE A 157 13.60 11.79 32.91
CA ILE A 157 14.20 13.10 33.25
C ILE A 157 13.28 14.24 32.80
N GLY A 158 12.73 14.17 31.59
CA GLY A 158 11.76 15.14 31.08
C GLY A 158 10.52 15.26 31.96
N MET A 159 9.95 14.12 32.38
CA MET A 159 8.82 14.08 33.31
C MET A 159 9.15 14.71 34.66
N GLN A 160 10.30 14.39 35.25
CA GLN A 160 10.74 15.00 36.52
C GLN A 160 10.95 16.52 36.37
N THR A 161 11.55 16.96 35.27
CA THR A 161 11.75 18.39 34.98
C THR A 161 10.42 19.12 34.86
N MET A 162 9.45 18.56 34.13
CA MET A 162 8.08 19.12 34.05
C MET A 162 7.43 19.21 35.42
N SER A 163 7.47 18.11 36.18
CA SER A 163 6.86 18.02 37.51
C SER A 163 7.47 19.03 38.47
N GLY A 164 8.81 19.17 38.46
CA GLY A 164 9.52 20.18 39.25
C GLY A 164 9.17 21.62 38.85
N ALA A 165 9.00 21.87 37.55
CA ALA A 165 8.63 23.20 37.05
C ALA A 165 7.19 23.60 37.45
N VAL A 166 6.23 22.66 37.47
CA VAL A 166 4.83 22.95 37.80
C VAL A 166 4.52 22.88 39.29
N SER A 167 5.32 22.17 40.08
CA SER A 167 5.09 22.01 41.52
C SER A 167 4.89 23.34 42.29
N PRO A 168 5.70 24.41 42.03
CA PRO A 168 5.48 25.71 42.73
C PRO A 168 4.18 26.42 42.33
N LEU A 169 3.54 26.01 41.22
CA LEU A 169 2.27 26.64 40.75
C LEU A 169 1.08 26.26 41.61
N LYS A 170 1.21 25.22 42.45
CA LYS A 170 0.19 24.81 43.39
C LYS A 170 -0.31 25.95 44.30
N GLU A 171 0.58 26.84 44.70
CA GLU A 171 0.30 27.98 45.56
C GLU A 171 -0.14 29.24 44.82
N ASN A 172 -0.15 29.23 43.48
CA ASN A 172 -0.52 30.40 42.66
C ASN A 172 -2.04 30.43 42.42
N PRO A 173 -2.79 31.41 42.98
CA PRO A 173 -4.25 31.48 42.86
C PRO A 173 -4.72 31.65 41.40
N HIS A 174 -3.94 32.34 40.57
CA HIS A 174 -4.30 32.51 39.15
C HIS A 174 -4.21 31.21 38.37
N PHE A 175 -3.21 30.38 38.68
CA PHE A 175 -3.04 29.07 38.05
C PHE A 175 -4.16 28.10 38.48
N VAL A 176 -4.45 28.05 39.77
CA VAL A 176 -5.55 27.21 40.29
C VAL A 176 -6.89 27.65 39.69
N ARG A 177 -7.14 28.97 39.58
CA ARG A 177 -8.34 29.48 38.91
C ARG A 177 -8.41 29.10 37.43
N LEU A 178 -7.29 29.12 36.71
CA LEU A 178 -7.23 28.65 35.32
C LEU A 178 -7.60 27.17 35.22
N LEU A 179 -7.08 26.33 36.11
CA LEU A 179 -7.39 24.89 36.12
C LEU A 179 -8.86 24.62 36.47
N THR A 180 -9.46 25.43 37.34
CA THR A 180 -10.88 25.30 37.68
C THR A 180 -11.81 25.66 36.51
N MET A 181 -11.38 26.44 35.54
CA MET A 181 -12.17 26.67 34.30
C MET A 181 -12.36 25.38 33.50
N PHE A 182 -11.44 24.43 33.59
CA PHE A 182 -11.50 23.14 32.90
C PHE A 182 -12.45 22.13 33.57
N THR A 183 -13.01 22.46 34.73
CA THR A 183 -14.11 21.68 35.32
C THR A 183 -15.42 21.83 34.53
N ASN A 184 -15.54 22.88 33.69
CA ASN A 184 -16.58 22.96 32.71
C ASN A 184 -16.33 21.89 31.62
N PRO A 185 -17.25 20.93 31.40
CA PRO A 185 -17.04 19.82 30.48
C PRO A 185 -16.66 20.26 29.06
N PHE A 186 -17.32 21.30 28.56
CA PHE A 186 -17.07 21.79 27.21
C PHE A 186 -15.66 22.38 27.07
N MET A 187 -15.24 23.21 28.03
CA MET A 187 -13.90 23.82 28.01
C MET A 187 -12.80 22.77 28.20
N GLY A 188 -13.02 21.81 29.10
CA GLY A 188 -12.06 20.70 29.33
C GLY A 188 -11.87 19.85 28.07
N ILE A 189 -12.96 19.48 27.38
CA ILE A 189 -12.92 18.73 26.12
C ILE A 189 -12.19 19.54 25.04
N LEU A 190 -12.54 20.81 24.87
CA LEU A 190 -11.92 21.67 23.84
C LEU A 190 -10.41 21.79 24.06
N VAL A 191 -9.99 22.03 25.30
CA VAL A 191 -8.55 22.08 25.65
C VAL A 191 -7.86 20.76 25.35
N GLY A 192 -8.45 19.62 25.73
CA GLY A 192 -7.93 18.30 25.43
C GLY A 192 -7.75 18.07 23.91
N ILE A 193 -8.75 18.45 23.09
CA ILE A 193 -8.70 18.34 21.63
C ILE A 193 -7.57 19.20 21.05
N VAL A 194 -7.59 20.51 21.32
CA VAL A 194 -6.64 21.46 20.74
C VAL A 194 -5.21 21.13 21.15
N PHE A 195 -4.99 20.87 22.43
CA PHE A 195 -3.68 20.56 22.96
C PHE A 195 -3.09 19.30 22.33
N THR A 196 -3.89 18.24 22.24
CA THR A 196 -3.44 16.98 21.63
C THR A 196 -3.28 17.09 20.11
N ALA A 197 -4.11 17.86 19.42
CA ALA A 197 -3.94 18.11 18.00
C ALA A 197 -2.62 18.87 17.69
N VAL A 198 -2.23 19.81 18.55
CA VAL A 198 -0.94 20.53 18.44
C VAL A 198 0.24 19.61 18.74
N LEU A 199 0.17 18.81 19.81
CA LEU A 199 1.23 17.85 20.17
C LEU A 199 1.28 16.63 19.26
N GLN A 200 0.21 16.35 18.54
CA GLN A 200 0.05 15.17 17.66
C GLN A 200 0.28 13.82 18.39
N SER A 201 0.15 13.81 19.71
CA SER A 201 0.42 12.63 20.55
C SER A 201 -0.50 12.58 21.76
N ALA A 202 -1.38 11.57 21.79
CA ALA A 202 -2.24 11.30 22.94
C ALA A 202 -1.42 10.94 24.19
N SER A 203 -0.37 10.11 24.03
CA SER A 203 0.48 9.70 25.14
C SER A 203 1.21 10.88 25.77
N ALA A 204 1.68 11.83 24.94
CA ALA A 204 2.30 13.05 25.43
C ALA A 204 1.32 13.92 26.22
N SER A 205 0.09 14.07 25.73
CA SER A 205 -0.95 14.84 26.40
C SER A 205 -1.33 14.23 27.75
N VAL A 206 -1.46 12.90 27.82
CA VAL A 206 -1.70 12.19 29.09
C VAL A 206 -0.52 12.39 30.05
N GLY A 207 0.73 12.28 29.56
CA GLY A 207 1.91 12.50 30.40
C GLY A 207 1.98 13.92 30.99
N ILE A 208 1.64 14.94 30.20
CA ILE A 208 1.57 16.32 30.71
C ILE A 208 0.43 16.48 31.72
N LEU A 209 -0.73 15.85 31.50
CA LEU A 209 -1.83 15.84 32.47
C LEU A 209 -1.41 15.16 33.78
N GLN A 210 -0.64 14.05 33.70
CA GLN A 210 -0.06 13.39 34.88
C GLN A 210 0.93 14.31 35.61
N ALA A 211 1.81 15.00 34.90
CA ALA A 211 2.74 15.95 35.51
C ALA A 211 1.99 17.10 36.21
N LEU A 212 0.94 17.65 35.59
CA LEU A 212 0.11 18.67 36.18
C LEU A 212 -0.68 18.16 37.40
N SER A 213 -1.06 16.88 37.45
CA SER A 213 -1.81 16.31 38.58
C SER A 213 -1.02 16.33 39.89
N ILE A 214 0.32 16.38 39.84
CA ILE A 214 1.19 16.49 41.05
C ILE A 214 0.97 17.82 41.78
N THR A 215 0.55 18.86 41.09
CA THR A 215 0.25 20.14 41.73
C THR A 215 -0.86 20.00 42.80
N GLY A 216 -1.62 18.90 42.83
CA GLY A 216 -2.77 18.71 43.68
C GLY A 216 -3.95 19.63 43.37
N SER A 217 -3.91 20.33 42.23
CA SER A 217 -4.96 21.27 41.83
C SER A 217 -5.88 20.73 40.73
N ILE A 218 -5.54 19.57 40.15
CA ILE A 218 -6.38 18.90 39.15
C ILE A 218 -7.35 17.96 39.88
N THR A 219 -8.65 18.24 39.76
CA THR A 219 -9.71 17.36 40.25
C THR A 219 -10.15 16.37 39.16
N PHE A 220 -10.90 15.34 39.57
CA PHE A 220 -11.53 14.41 38.64
C PHE A 220 -12.45 15.15 37.66
N ALA A 221 -13.18 16.16 38.14
CA ALA A 221 -14.06 17.01 37.31
C ALA A 221 -13.31 17.73 36.15
N ALA A 222 -12.04 18.09 36.35
CA ALA A 222 -11.22 18.69 35.30
C ALA A 222 -10.52 17.63 34.43
N ALA A 223 -10.03 16.55 35.03
CA ALA A 223 -9.27 15.52 34.31
C ALA A 223 -10.13 14.71 33.30
N LEU A 224 -11.39 14.42 33.67
CA LEU A 224 -12.28 13.61 32.84
C LEU A 224 -12.54 14.25 31.47
N PRO A 225 -13.03 15.51 31.35
CA PRO A 225 -13.31 16.10 30.06
C PRO A 225 -12.04 16.34 29.23
N ILE A 226 -10.90 16.67 29.86
CA ILE A 226 -9.61 16.77 29.17
C ILE A 226 -9.23 15.41 28.55
N THR A 227 -9.36 14.31 29.32
CA THR A 227 -9.06 12.95 28.84
C THR A 227 -9.95 12.56 27.66
N MET A 228 -11.23 12.89 27.70
CA MET A 228 -12.16 12.69 26.58
C MET A 228 -11.72 13.46 25.33
N GLY A 229 -11.29 14.71 25.47
CA GLY A 229 -10.78 15.54 24.39
C GLY A 229 -9.47 15.04 23.79
N ILE A 230 -8.57 14.49 24.62
CA ILE A 230 -7.28 13.91 24.19
C ILE A 230 -7.48 12.86 23.10
N GLY A 231 -8.46 11.97 23.25
CA GLY A 231 -8.77 10.94 22.26
C GLY A 231 -9.06 11.54 20.88
N VAL A 232 -9.98 12.50 20.82
CA VAL A 232 -10.39 13.14 19.57
C VAL A 232 -9.23 13.94 18.94
N GLY A 233 -8.44 14.66 19.74
CA GLY A 233 -7.26 15.39 19.25
C GLY A 233 -6.19 14.49 18.62
N ALA A 234 -6.07 13.26 19.10
CA ALA A 234 -5.14 12.26 18.58
C ALA A 234 -5.47 11.79 17.16
N ALA A 235 -6.69 12.06 16.66
CA ALA A 235 -7.05 11.74 15.27
C ALA A 235 -6.40 12.69 14.25
N CYS A 236 -5.94 13.87 14.67
CA CYS A 236 -5.38 14.88 13.76
C CYS A 236 -4.25 14.34 12.87
N PRO A 237 -3.16 13.72 13.36
CA PRO A 237 -2.09 13.20 12.52
C PRO A 237 -2.57 12.09 11.57
N VAL A 238 -3.54 11.26 11.99
CA VAL A 238 -4.09 10.18 11.16
C VAL A 238 -4.93 10.77 10.01
N LEU A 239 -5.75 11.78 10.28
CA LEU A 239 -6.53 12.47 9.25
C LEU A 239 -5.63 13.19 8.25
N LEU A 240 -4.60 13.90 8.73
CA LEU A 240 -3.61 14.53 7.85
C LEU A 240 -2.90 13.49 6.98
N SER A 241 -2.57 12.33 7.54
CA SER A 241 -1.93 11.25 6.79
C SER A 241 -2.83 10.61 5.73
N SER A 242 -4.14 10.77 5.83
CA SER A 242 -5.09 10.23 4.85
C SER A 242 -5.33 11.16 3.66
N ILE A 243 -4.78 12.39 3.69
CA ILE A 243 -4.81 13.30 2.54
C ILE A 243 -3.99 12.67 1.42
N GLY A 244 -4.58 12.51 0.24
CA GLY A 244 -3.93 11.84 -0.91
C GLY A 244 -4.20 10.34 -1.00
N THR A 245 -4.73 9.67 0.03
CA THR A 245 -5.12 8.26 -0.07
C THR A 245 -6.42 8.06 -0.84
N ASN A 246 -6.65 6.83 -1.31
CA ASN A 246 -7.92 6.45 -1.91
C ASN A 246 -9.07 6.49 -0.88
N LYS A 247 -10.31 6.24 -1.34
CA LYS A 247 -11.49 6.31 -0.47
C LYS A 247 -11.45 5.37 0.72
N ASN A 248 -10.86 4.19 0.57
CA ASN A 248 -10.76 3.21 1.66
C ASN A 248 -9.73 3.64 2.71
N GLY A 249 -8.63 4.27 2.29
CA GLY A 249 -7.68 4.91 3.21
C GLY A 249 -8.33 6.05 4.01
N LYS A 250 -9.10 6.93 3.34
CA LYS A 250 -9.88 8.02 4.00
C LYS A 250 -10.95 7.46 4.96
N ARG A 251 -11.66 6.40 4.56
CA ARG A 251 -12.62 5.69 5.43
C ARG A 251 -11.95 5.18 6.70
N THR A 252 -10.75 4.59 6.55
CA THR A 252 -9.98 4.05 7.67
C THR A 252 -9.52 5.13 8.63
N ALA A 253 -9.05 6.27 8.14
CA ALA A 253 -8.71 7.41 9.01
C ALA A 253 -9.93 7.99 9.72
N LEU A 254 -11.08 8.05 9.01
CA LEU A 254 -12.34 8.51 9.59
C LEU A 254 -12.84 7.58 10.71
N ILE A 255 -12.59 6.26 10.62
CA ILE A 255 -12.93 5.31 11.68
C ILE A 255 -12.20 5.66 12.98
N TYR A 256 -10.92 6.04 12.93
CA TYR A 256 -10.18 6.45 14.12
C TYR A 256 -10.83 7.66 14.79
N LEU A 257 -11.16 8.70 14.02
CA LEU A 257 -11.86 9.87 14.53
C LEU A 257 -13.24 9.51 15.12
N LEU A 258 -14.05 8.73 14.38
CA LEU A 258 -15.40 8.36 14.82
C LEU A 258 -15.39 7.53 16.10
N ASN A 259 -14.40 6.67 16.29
CA ASN A 259 -14.27 5.87 17.52
C ASN A 259 -14.10 6.77 18.75
N ASP A 260 -13.19 7.74 18.71
CA ASP A 260 -12.92 8.63 19.84
C ASP A 260 -14.01 9.70 20.00
N LEU A 261 -14.56 10.21 18.89
CA LEU A 261 -15.67 11.15 18.89
C LEU A 261 -16.95 10.53 19.52
N PHE A 262 -17.26 9.29 19.15
CA PHE A 262 -18.37 8.55 19.75
C PHE A 262 -18.14 8.36 21.24
N GLY A 263 -16.95 7.89 21.63
CA GLY A 263 -16.61 7.71 23.05
C GLY A 263 -16.78 9.01 23.85
N MET A 264 -16.27 10.12 23.33
CA MET A 264 -16.40 11.44 23.93
C MET A 264 -17.87 11.86 24.09
N ILE A 265 -18.67 11.77 23.03
CA ILE A 265 -20.08 12.20 23.06
C ILE A 265 -20.90 11.27 23.97
N PHE A 266 -20.79 9.97 23.79
CA PHE A 266 -21.55 8.96 24.53
C PHE A 266 -21.29 9.07 26.03
N TRP A 267 -20.02 9.06 26.46
CA TRP A 267 -19.67 9.13 27.86
C TRP A 267 -19.91 10.50 28.47
N SER A 268 -19.81 11.58 27.68
CA SER A 268 -20.24 12.92 28.15
C SER A 268 -21.72 12.91 28.51
N ILE A 269 -22.57 12.40 27.64
CA ILE A 269 -24.02 12.35 27.91
C ILE A 269 -24.31 11.43 29.10
N VAL A 270 -23.81 10.20 29.07
CA VAL A 270 -24.10 9.20 30.13
C VAL A 270 -23.56 9.63 31.49
N PHE A 271 -22.29 10.03 31.52
CA PHE A 271 -21.63 10.35 32.79
C PHE A 271 -22.19 11.64 33.42
N TYR A 272 -22.32 12.71 32.65
CA TYR A 272 -22.82 13.97 33.22
C TYR A 272 -24.32 13.93 33.53
N SER A 273 -25.11 13.17 32.75
CA SER A 273 -26.51 12.93 33.11
C SER A 273 -26.63 12.12 34.43
N ALA A 274 -25.82 11.07 34.58
CA ALA A 274 -25.76 10.31 35.82
C ALA A 274 -25.27 11.17 36.99
N ASN A 275 -24.25 12.00 36.78
CA ASN A 275 -23.74 12.90 37.81
C ASN A 275 -24.77 13.96 38.24
N ALA A 276 -25.59 14.45 37.30
CA ALA A 276 -26.66 15.41 37.60
C ALA A 276 -27.75 14.81 38.54
N ILE A 277 -27.93 13.48 38.49
CA ILE A 277 -28.91 12.76 39.33
C ILE A 277 -28.27 12.32 40.66
N VAL A 278 -27.08 11.67 40.60
CA VAL A 278 -26.45 10.99 41.73
C VAL A 278 -25.51 11.90 42.52
N HIS A 279 -25.02 12.99 41.92
CA HIS A 279 -24.02 13.91 42.48
C HIS A 279 -22.80 13.16 43.01
N PHE A 280 -22.02 12.56 42.11
CA PHE A 280 -20.85 11.74 42.47
C PHE A 280 -19.86 12.48 43.37
N PRO A 281 -19.57 12.00 44.57
CA PRO A 281 -18.70 12.70 45.52
C PRO A 281 -17.24 12.74 45.07
N PHE A 282 -16.80 11.80 44.22
CA PHE A 282 -15.43 11.75 43.72
C PHE A 282 -15.12 12.82 42.65
N MET A 283 -16.09 13.61 42.17
CA MET A 283 -15.85 14.72 41.26
C MET A 283 -14.87 15.76 41.82
N GLY A 284 -14.90 15.99 43.12
CA GLY A 284 -13.98 16.91 43.81
C GLY A 284 -12.64 16.27 44.20
N GLU A 285 -12.45 14.96 44.03
CA GLU A 285 -11.20 14.30 44.41
C GLU A 285 -10.02 14.75 43.57
N ILE A 286 -8.87 14.95 44.22
CA ILE A 286 -7.62 15.33 43.57
C ILE A 286 -7.07 14.12 42.80
N MET A 287 -6.70 14.36 41.57
CA MET A 287 -6.09 13.35 40.72
C MET A 287 -4.61 13.17 41.05
N SER A 288 -4.17 11.93 41.00
CA SER A 288 -2.75 11.56 41.01
C SER A 288 -2.35 11.04 39.61
N PRO A 289 -1.07 10.95 39.27
CA PRO A 289 -0.62 10.37 38.00
C PRO A 289 -1.20 8.97 37.75
N PHE A 290 -1.27 8.13 38.78
CA PHE A 290 -1.90 6.80 38.72
C PHE A 290 -3.39 6.89 38.36
N ARG A 291 -4.15 7.78 39.04
CA ARG A 291 -5.57 7.98 38.76
C ARG A 291 -5.84 8.50 37.37
N VAL A 292 -4.94 9.35 36.82
CA VAL A 292 -5.02 9.81 35.42
C VAL A 292 -4.81 8.64 34.45
N ALA A 293 -3.82 7.77 34.69
CA ALA A 293 -3.61 6.58 33.86
C ALA A 293 -4.81 5.63 33.91
N LEU A 294 -5.34 5.40 35.12
CA LEU A 294 -6.53 4.56 35.31
C LEU A 294 -7.75 5.13 34.61
N LEU A 295 -8.01 6.45 34.73
CA LEU A 295 -9.11 7.14 34.05
C LEU A 295 -9.00 6.99 32.53
N ASN A 296 -7.83 7.23 31.98
CA ASN A 296 -7.59 7.08 30.54
C ASN A 296 -7.82 5.63 30.06
N THR A 297 -7.36 4.64 30.85
CA THR A 297 -7.55 3.22 30.52
C THR A 297 -9.02 2.82 30.58
N VAL A 298 -9.70 3.17 31.65
CA VAL A 298 -11.12 2.85 31.86
C VAL A 298 -11.98 3.50 30.77
N PHE A 299 -11.75 4.77 30.47
CA PHE A 299 -12.45 5.49 29.41
C PHE A 299 -12.32 4.80 28.06
N ARG A 300 -11.09 4.45 27.64
CA ARG A 300 -10.84 3.77 26.37
C ARG A 300 -11.44 2.37 26.32
N LEU A 301 -11.26 1.60 27.39
CA LEU A 301 -11.73 0.22 27.47
C LEU A 301 -13.26 0.16 27.44
N LEU A 302 -13.94 1.02 28.19
CA LEU A 302 -15.40 1.12 28.20
C LEU A 302 -15.94 1.60 26.85
N THR A 303 -15.27 2.56 26.21
CA THR A 303 -15.64 3.02 24.86
C THR A 303 -15.61 1.88 23.85
N ILE A 304 -14.55 1.07 23.87
CA ILE A 304 -14.40 -0.05 22.95
C ILE A 304 -15.38 -1.16 23.27
N LEU A 305 -15.63 -1.45 24.55
CA LEU A 305 -16.63 -2.43 24.95
C LEU A 305 -18.04 -2.09 24.40
N VAL A 306 -18.40 -0.80 24.44
CA VAL A 306 -19.68 -0.32 23.89
C VAL A 306 -19.67 -0.37 22.36
N LEU A 307 -18.55 -0.03 21.70
CA LEU A 307 -18.47 0.04 20.22
C LEU A 307 -18.27 -1.31 19.53
N ALA A 308 -17.61 -2.27 20.19
CA ALA A 308 -17.26 -3.56 19.58
C ALA A 308 -18.47 -4.31 18.94
N PRO A 309 -19.67 -4.34 19.55
CA PRO A 309 -20.84 -4.94 18.90
C PRO A 309 -21.33 -4.22 17.63
N PHE A 310 -20.90 -2.98 17.42
CA PHE A 310 -21.37 -2.11 16.32
C PHE A 310 -20.37 -1.96 15.17
N ILE A 311 -19.31 -2.77 15.11
CA ILE A 311 -18.29 -2.72 14.05
C ILE A 311 -18.91 -2.69 12.65
N GLY A 312 -19.88 -3.57 12.36
CA GLY A 312 -20.57 -3.59 11.07
C GLY A 312 -21.44 -2.34 10.79
N LYS A 313 -21.90 -1.63 11.83
CA LYS A 313 -22.61 -0.35 11.66
C LYS A 313 -21.63 0.80 11.42
N ILE A 314 -20.46 0.77 12.05
CA ILE A 314 -19.39 1.75 11.83
C ILE A 314 -18.90 1.62 10.38
N GLU A 315 -18.70 0.39 9.90
CA GLU A 315 -18.35 0.14 8.51
C GLU A 315 -19.38 0.74 7.54
N LYS A 316 -20.66 0.43 7.72
CA LYS A 316 -21.74 1.00 6.89
C LYS A 316 -21.78 2.54 6.95
N LEU A 317 -21.53 3.13 8.12
CA LEU A 317 -21.51 4.58 8.30
C LEU A 317 -20.39 5.23 7.48
N VAL A 318 -19.17 4.69 7.50
CA VAL A 318 -18.05 5.28 6.73
C VAL A 318 -18.22 5.10 5.23
N PHE A 319 -18.85 3.99 4.77
CA PHE A 319 -19.22 3.81 3.37
C PHE A 319 -20.36 4.75 2.94
N PHE A 320 -21.27 5.11 3.84
CA PHE A 320 -22.29 6.12 3.58
C PHE A 320 -21.72 7.54 3.50
N LEU A 321 -20.78 7.88 4.39
CA LEU A 321 -20.15 9.21 4.44
C LEU A 321 -19.19 9.43 3.25
N ILE A 322 -18.47 8.39 2.86
CA ILE A 322 -17.54 8.44 1.72
C ILE A 322 -18.02 7.40 0.71
N LYS A 323 -18.80 7.86 -0.27
CA LYS A 323 -19.39 7.01 -1.31
C LYS A 323 -18.35 6.57 -2.35
N ASP A 324 -18.55 5.40 -2.96
CA ASP A 324 -17.79 5.00 -4.15
C ASP A 324 -18.20 5.88 -5.34
N THR A 325 -17.27 6.22 -6.22
CA THR A 325 -17.51 6.91 -7.50
C THR A 325 -16.98 6.05 -8.63
N ASP A 326 -17.62 6.20 -9.81
CA ASP A 326 -17.37 5.43 -11.00
C ASP A 326 -15.94 5.53 -11.56
N GLU A 327 -15.63 4.68 -12.51
CA GLU A 327 -14.36 4.22 -13.10
C GLU A 327 -13.31 5.26 -13.54
N ASP A 328 -13.60 6.55 -13.57
CA ASP A 328 -12.67 7.60 -14.03
C ASP A 328 -11.45 7.85 -13.10
N ASN A 329 -11.43 7.19 -11.93
CA ASN A 329 -10.38 7.38 -10.91
C ASN A 329 -9.41 6.19 -10.75
N GLU A 330 -9.52 5.11 -11.55
CA GLU A 330 -8.57 3.97 -11.44
C GLU A 330 -7.14 4.38 -11.75
N GLU A 331 -6.94 5.33 -12.68
CA GLU A 331 -5.62 5.79 -13.10
C GLU A 331 -4.92 6.60 -12.01
N GLN A 332 -5.66 7.49 -11.35
CA GLN A 332 -5.13 8.28 -10.24
C GLN A 332 -4.92 7.40 -8.99
N ALA A 333 -5.81 6.42 -8.76
CA ALA A 333 -5.72 5.50 -7.63
C ALA A 333 -4.43 4.66 -7.65
N ASP A 334 -3.96 4.21 -8.83
CA ASP A 334 -2.71 3.45 -8.94
C ASP A 334 -1.47 4.31 -8.60
N PHE A 335 -1.47 5.60 -8.96
CA PHE A 335 -0.38 6.52 -8.61
C PHE A 335 -0.43 6.96 -7.15
N ASP A 336 -1.62 7.06 -6.57
CA ASP A 336 -1.80 7.37 -5.14
C ASP A 336 -1.28 6.24 -4.23
N LEU A 337 -1.02 5.04 -4.78
CA LEU A 337 -0.35 3.96 -4.06
C LEU A 337 1.13 4.27 -3.78
N LEU A 338 1.81 5.02 -4.67
CA LEU A 338 3.25 5.27 -4.63
C LEU A 338 3.61 6.49 -3.76
N GLU A 339 3.24 6.45 -2.48
CA GLU A 339 3.50 7.55 -1.55
C GLU A 339 4.91 7.45 -0.96
N GLU A 340 5.70 8.54 -1.05
CA GLU A 340 7.08 8.62 -0.52
C GLU A 340 7.19 8.29 0.97
N ARG A 341 6.15 8.58 1.76
CA ARG A 341 6.14 8.26 3.20
C ARG A 341 6.24 6.76 3.50
N PHE A 342 5.84 5.89 2.56
CA PHE A 342 5.92 4.44 2.72
C PHE A 342 7.30 3.86 2.38
N LEU A 343 8.21 4.63 1.80
CA LEU A 343 9.60 4.23 1.58
C LEU A 343 10.31 3.85 2.89
N ASN A 344 9.89 4.45 4.01
CA ASN A 344 10.38 4.06 5.33
C ASN A 344 9.85 2.70 5.83
N TYR A 345 8.93 2.07 5.08
CA TYR A 345 8.33 0.78 5.36
C TYR A 345 8.45 -0.14 4.14
N PRO A 346 9.64 -0.72 3.87
CA PRO A 346 9.93 -1.45 2.63
C PRO A 346 8.93 -2.52 2.23
N PRO A 347 8.39 -3.39 3.14
CA PRO A 347 7.40 -4.38 2.74
C PRO A 347 6.12 -3.77 2.18
N LEU A 348 5.67 -2.65 2.76
CA LEU A 348 4.49 -1.93 2.28
C LEU A 348 4.77 -1.26 0.93
N ALA A 349 5.92 -0.59 0.79
CA ALA A 349 6.34 0.04 -0.45
C ALA A 349 6.44 -0.96 -1.61
N ILE A 350 6.99 -2.16 -1.37
CA ILE A 350 7.08 -3.26 -2.35
C ILE A 350 5.70 -3.73 -2.77
N THR A 351 4.78 -3.95 -1.81
CA THR A 351 3.42 -4.40 -2.13
C THR A 351 2.65 -3.35 -2.94
N GLN A 352 2.81 -2.09 -2.62
CA GLN A 352 2.21 -0.99 -3.38
C GLN A 352 2.79 -0.90 -4.79
N SER A 353 4.11 -1.04 -4.92
CA SER A 353 4.78 -1.12 -6.21
C SER A 353 4.26 -2.30 -7.04
N GLN A 354 4.08 -3.48 -6.44
CA GLN A 354 3.51 -4.65 -7.13
C GLN A 354 2.12 -4.37 -7.68
N LEU A 355 1.24 -3.74 -6.89
CA LEU A 355 -0.11 -3.39 -7.35
C LEU A 355 -0.07 -2.40 -8.51
N ALA A 356 0.78 -1.37 -8.44
CA ALA A 356 0.93 -0.38 -9.50
C ALA A 356 1.54 -1.00 -10.77
N VAL A 357 2.55 -1.88 -10.64
CA VAL A 357 3.13 -2.64 -11.77
C VAL A 357 2.09 -3.57 -12.40
N ASN A 358 1.27 -4.25 -11.59
CA ASN A 358 0.17 -5.08 -12.09
C ASN A 358 -0.88 -4.23 -12.85
N GLY A 359 -1.15 -3.01 -12.38
CA GLY A 359 -1.98 -2.02 -13.08
C GLY A 359 -1.40 -1.64 -14.44
N MET A 360 -0.10 -1.30 -14.49
CA MET A 360 0.64 -1.02 -15.72
C MET A 360 0.60 -2.19 -16.71
N ALA A 361 0.90 -3.41 -16.26
CA ALA A 361 0.88 -4.63 -17.06
C ALA A 361 -0.49 -4.85 -17.73
N LYS A 362 -1.58 -4.73 -16.98
CA LYS A 362 -2.95 -4.85 -17.50
C LYS A 362 -3.30 -3.75 -18.52
N LYS A 363 -2.78 -2.54 -18.34
CA LYS A 363 -3.00 -1.43 -19.28
C LYS A 363 -2.22 -1.64 -20.57
N ALA A 364 -0.94 -2.07 -20.52
CA ALA A 364 -0.13 -2.42 -21.69
C ALA A 364 -0.76 -3.55 -22.49
N TYR A 365 -1.19 -4.63 -21.83
CA TYR A 365 -1.93 -5.72 -22.44
C TYR A 365 -3.20 -5.26 -23.17
N LYS A 366 -4.05 -4.48 -22.49
CA LYS A 366 -5.27 -3.95 -23.10
C LYS A 366 -4.96 -3.05 -24.31
N ASN A 367 -3.86 -2.31 -24.26
CA ASN A 367 -3.48 -1.41 -25.35
C ASN A 367 -3.03 -2.18 -26.60
N ILE A 368 -2.22 -3.24 -26.45
CA ILE A 368 -1.87 -4.14 -27.57
C ILE A 368 -3.13 -4.78 -28.16
N ARG A 369 -4.03 -5.29 -27.32
CA ARG A 369 -5.30 -5.90 -27.78
C ARG A 369 -6.14 -4.91 -28.60
N ARG A 370 -6.16 -3.63 -28.21
CA ARG A 370 -6.82 -2.55 -28.99
C ARG A 370 -6.11 -2.30 -30.32
N ALA A 371 -4.78 -2.28 -30.34
CA ALA A 371 -4.01 -2.06 -31.55
C ALA A 371 -4.21 -3.20 -32.57
N LEU A 372 -4.23 -4.46 -32.13
CA LEU A 372 -4.54 -5.61 -32.97
C LEU A 372 -5.99 -5.57 -33.52
N ALA A 373 -6.94 -5.07 -32.73
CA ALA A 373 -8.32 -4.91 -33.17
C ALA A 373 -8.46 -3.76 -34.18
N LEU A 374 -7.65 -2.71 -34.07
CA LEU A 374 -7.64 -1.55 -34.97
C LEU A 374 -7.23 -1.91 -36.41
N LEU A 375 -6.38 -2.93 -36.59
CA LEU A 375 -6.01 -3.46 -37.90
C LEU A 375 -7.21 -3.99 -38.71
N LYS A 376 -8.26 -4.46 -38.03
CA LYS A 376 -9.47 -5.01 -38.64
C LYS A 376 -10.55 -3.95 -38.90
N ASP A 377 -10.67 -2.99 -37.98
CA ASP A 377 -11.72 -1.96 -37.96
C ASP A 377 -11.10 -0.64 -37.45
N PHE A 378 -10.57 0.15 -38.38
CA PHE A 378 -9.93 1.41 -38.07
C PHE A 378 -10.93 2.48 -37.67
N SER A 379 -10.59 3.26 -36.66
CA SER A 379 -11.32 4.44 -36.23
C SER A 379 -10.36 5.42 -35.54
N ASP A 380 -10.42 6.71 -35.90
CA ASP A 380 -9.60 7.77 -35.32
C ASP A 380 -9.76 7.84 -33.79
N ASN A 381 -10.95 7.63 -33.28
CA ASN A 381 -11.21 7.60 -31.83
C ASN A 381 -10.45 6.44 -31.14
N LYS A 382 -10.46 5.25 -31.75
CA LYS A 382 -9.71 4.09 -31.22
C LYS A 382 -8.20 4.33 -31.33
N PHE A 383 -7.73 4.94 -32.43
CA PHE A 383 -6.34 5.31 -32.63
C PHE A 383 -5.87 6.29 -31.55
N ASN A 384 -6.57 7.41 -31.36
CA ASN A 384 -6.25 8.41 -30.34
C ASN A 384 -6.24 7.82 -28.92
N LYS A 385 -7.16 6.89 -28.63
CA LYS A 385 -7.20 6.20 -27.35
C LYS A 385 -5.97 5.32 -27.10
N ILE A 386 -5.38 4.73 -28.14
CA ILE A 386 -4.15 3.94 -28.02
C ILE A 386 -2.97 4.86 -27.66
N GLN A 387 -2.87 6.05 -28.30
CA GLN A 387 -1.85 7.05 -28.00
C GLN A 387 -1.97 7.57 -26.55
N GLU A 388 -3.20 7.88 -26.14
CA GLU A 388 -3.47 8.34 -24.76
C GLU A 388 -3.06 7.30 -23.70
N LYS A 389 -3.34 6.01 -23.96
CA LYS A 389 -3.01 4.94 -23.02
C LYS A 389 -1.52 4.60 -22.99
N GLU A 390 -0.79 4.81 -24.09
CA GLU A 390 0.66 4.71 -24.08
C GLU A 390 1.30 5.83 -23.25
N ASN A 391 0.93 7.10 -23.46
CA ASN A 391 1.39 8.21 -22.62
C ASN A 391 1.11 7.98 -21.12
N LEU A 392 0.08 7.20 -20.78
CA LEU A 392 -0.18 6.80 -19.41
C LEU A 392 0.80 5.70 -18.95
N ILE A 393 1.12 4.73 -19.81
CA ILE A 393 2.07 3.65 -19.51
C ILE A 393 3.47 4.23 -19.27
N ASP A 394 3.91 5.21 -20.05
CA ASP A 394 5.16 5.97 -19.84
C ASP A 394 5.20 6.64 -18.46
N LYS A 395 4.08 7.28 -18.07
CA LYS A 395 3.98 7.87 -16.71
C LYS A 395 4.11 6.84 -15.61
N TYR A 396 3.64 5.59 -15.84
CA TYR A 396 3.85 4.50 -14.87
C TYR A 396 5.32 4.13 -14.79
N GLU A 397 6.04 4.00 -15.92
CA GLU A 397 7.47 3.70 -15.92
C GLU A 397 8.25 4.74 -15.13
N ASP A 398 8.07 6.04 -15.46
CA ASP A 398 8.75 7.15 -14.80
C ASP A 398 8.52 7.16 -13.27
N LYS A 399 7.26 7.08 -12.86
CA LYS A 399 6.90 7.14 -11.42
C LYS A 399 7.35 5.91 -10.67
N LEU A 400 7.11 4.72 -11.22
CA LEU A 400 7.55 3.46 -10.61
C LEU A 400 9.06 3.36 -10.57
N GLY A 401 9.76 3.71 -11.66
CA GLY A 401 11.22 3.72 -11.72
C GLY A 401 11.81 4.61 -10.64
N THR A 402 11.33 5.86 -10.52
CA THR A 402 11.78 6.79 -9.48
C THR A 402 11.50 6.25 -8.08
N TYR A 403 10.31 5.75 -7.82
CA TYR A 403 9.90 5.22 -6.51
C TYR A 403 10.72 3.99 -6.09
N LEU A 404 10.91 3.03 -7.01
CA LEU A 404 11.70 1.82 -6.77
C LEU A 404 13.19 2.12 -6.58
N MET A 405 13.73 3.11 -7.29
CA MET A 405 15.12 3.56 -7.07
C MET A 405 15.29 4.19 -5.68
N GLN A 406 14.33 5.03 -5.24
CA GLN A 406 14.35 5.57 -3.88
C GLN A 406 14.22 4.46 -2.84
N LEU A 407 13.36 3.46 -3.07
CA LEU A 407 13.21 2.31 -2.18
C LEU A 407 14.52 1.53 -2.02
N ASN A 408 15.31 1.36 -3.09
CA ASN A 408 16.61 0.70 -3.05
C ASN A 408 17.67 1.44 -2.21
N MET A 409 17.45 2.71 -1.87
CA MET A 409 18.34 3.46 -0.96
C MET A 409 18.11 3.10 0.51
N HIS A 410 17.05 2.35 0.83
CA HIS A 410 16.74 1.89 2.18
C HIS A 410 17.35 0.50 2.46
N ASP A 411 17.46 0.13 3.74
CA ASP A 411 17.96 -1.19 4.17
C ASP A 411 16.95 -2.29 3.79
N LEU A 412 17.10 -2.89 2.62
CA LEU A 412 16.26 -3.98 2.13
C LEU A 412 16.84 -5.34 2.53
N THR A 413 15.97 -6.31 2.78
CA THR A 413 16.38 -7.73 2.86
C THR A 413 16.75 -8.25 1.46
N PRO A 414 17.53 -9.35 1.35
CA PRO A 414 17.87 -9.95 0.05
C PRO A 414 16.63 -10.29 -0.79
N GLU A 415 15.55 -10.75 -0.15
CA GLU A 415 14.28 -11.07 -0.79
C GLU A 415 13.58 -9.82 -1.35
N GLN A 416 13.56 -8.75 -0.54
CA GLN A 416 13.01 -7.46 -0.94
C GLN A 416 13.79 -6.83 -2.10
N SER A 417 15.12 -6.94 -2.08
CA SER A 417 15.98 -6.47 -3.17
C SER A 417 15.70 -7.24 -4.47
N LYS A 418 15.50 -8.56 -4.41
CA LYS A 418 15.11 -9.37 -5.57
C LYS A 418 13.76 -8.92 -6.15
N GLN A 419 12.75 -8.71 -5.29
CA GLN A 419 11.43 -8.25 -5.74
C GLN A 419 11.50 -6.87 -6.39
N THR A 420 12.25 -5.94 -5.80
CA THR A 420 12.43 -4.58 -6.35
C THR A 420 13.16 -4.62 -7.69
N ALA A 421 14.18 -5.47 -7.82
CA ALA A 421 14.90 -5.67 -9.08
C ALA A 421 13.98 -6.26 -10.17
N LYS A 422 13.15 -7.26 -9.84
CA LYS A 422 12.12 -7.79 -10.77
C LYS A 422 11.24 -6.67 -11.31
N PHE A 423 10.72 -5.80 -10.44
CA PHE A 423 9.86 -4.72 -10.88
C PHE A 423 10.59 -3.72 -11.77
N LEU A 424 11.82 -3.31 -11.40
CA LEU A 424 12.62 -2.40 -12.22
C LEU A 424 12.90 -2.94 -13.62
N HIS A 425 13.13 -4.23 -13.77
CA HIS A 425 13.33 -4.85 -15.08
C HIS A 425 12.02 -4.95 -15.87
N THR A 426 10.92 -5.31 -15.23
CA THR A 426 9.67 -5.58 -15.93
C THR A 426 8.89 -4.31 -16.33
N ILE A 427 9.05 -3.17 -15.61
CA ILE A 427 8.37 -1.92 -16.00
C ILE A 427 8.81 -1.44 -17.39
N SER A 428 10.09 -1.53 -17.71
CA SER A 428 10.60 -1.19 -19.06
C SER A 428 10.05 -2.14 -20.15
N ASP A 429 9.89 -3.44 -19.85
CA ASP A 429 9.27 -4.35 -20.82
C ASP A 429 7.78 -4.05 -21.02
N PHE A 430 7.05 -3.61 -19.98
CA PHE A 430 5.65 -3.19 -20.12
C PHE A 430 5.50 -1.87 -20.88
N GLU A 431 6.41 -0.92 -20.72
CA GLU A 431 6.46 0.30 -21.53
C GLU A 431 6.71 -0.05 -23.01
N ARG A 432 7.70 -0.89 -23.30
CA ARG A 432 7.95 -1.37 -24.66
C ARG A 432 6.75 -2.06 -25.32
N LEU A 433 5.96 -2.80 -24.53
CA LEU A 433 4.69 -3.33 -25.03
C LEU A 433 3.71 -2.20 -25.41
N GLY A 434 3.68 -1.10 -24.66
CA GLY A 434 2.93 0.12 -24.99
C GLY A 434 3.38 0.74 -26.32
N ASP A 435 4.69 0.95 -26.48
CA ASP A 435 5.33 1.45 -27.71
C ASP A 435 4.93 0.61 -28.95
N HIS A 436 4.99 -0.71 -28.83
CA HIS A 436 4.61 -1.59 -29.94
C HIS A 436 3.12 -1.51 -30.28
N ALA A 437 2.24 -1.23 -29.30
CA ALA A 437 0.82 -0.98 -29.57
C ALA A 437 0.65 0.29 -30.45
N VAL A 438 1.40 1.36 -30.15
CA VAL A 438 1.41 2.58 -30.97
C VAL A 438 1.96 2.31 -32.37
N ASN A 439 3.06 1.57 -32.51
CA ASN A 439 3.63 1.22 -33.82
C ASN A 439 2.64 0.42 -34.67
N ILE A 440 1.95 -0.57 -34.09
CA ILE A 440 0.89 -1.33 -34.78
C ILE A 440 -0.27 -0.40 -35.18
N SER A 441 -0.66 0.53 -34.32
CA SER A 441 -1.73 1.50 -34.62
C SER A 441 -1.38 2.42 -35.80
N ARG A 442 -0.11 2.84 -35.93
CA ARG A 442 0.39 3.63 -37.08
C ARG A 442 0.34 2.83 -38.37
N VAL A 443 0.66 1.54 -38.33
CA VAL A 443 0.50 0.65 -39.52
C VAL A 443 -0.97 0.53 -39.91
N ALA A 444 -1.89 0.40 -38.91
CA ALA A 444 -3.32 0.38 -39.18
C ALA A 444 -3.82 1.69 -39.83
N GLN A 445 -3.33 2.84 -39.36
CA GLN A 445 -3.63 4.15 -39.93
C GLN A 445 -3.14 4.25 -41.39
N GLU A 446 -1.89 3.85 -41.64
CA GLU A 446 -1.31 3.88 -42.99
C GLU A 446 -2.10 3.02 -44.00
N LEU A 447 -2.49 1.81 -43.57
CA LEU A 447 -3.31 0.91 -44.39
C LEU A 447 -4.66 1.53 -44.72
N HIS A 448 -5.31 2.17 -43.73
CA HIS A 448 -6.61 2.82 -43.88
C HIS A 448 -6.54 4.03 -44.81
N GLU A 449 -5.61 4.99 -44.55
CA GLU A 449 -5.45 6.23 -45.34
C GLU A 449 -5.12 5.94 -46.80
N LYS A 450 -4.33 4.89 -47.03
CA LYS A 450 -3.90 4.51 -48.39
C LYS A 450 -4.82 3.47 -49.04
N SER A 451 -5.94 3.11 -48.38
CA SER A 451 -6.90 2.09 -48.83
C SER A 451 -6.25 0.76 -49.24
N ARG A 452 -5.23 0.32 -48.50
CA ARG A 452 -4.48 -0.90 -48.78
C ARG A 452 -5.04 -2.09 -48.01
N ILE A 453 -5.07 -3.24 -48.72
CA ILE A 453 -5.62 -4.48 -48.19
C ILE A 453 -4.59 -5.60 -48.40
N PHE A 454 -4.35 -6.40 -47.38
CA PHE A 454 -3.54 -7.62 -47.51
C PHE A 454 -4.24 -8.67 -48.36
N SER A 455 -3.47 -9.50 -49.07
CA SER A 455 -4.02 -10.67 -49.78
C SER A 455 -4.67 -11.65 -48.78
N ASP A 456 -5.63 -12.46 -49.22
CA ASP A 456 -6.36 -13.39 -48.31
C ASP A 456 -5.43 -14.41 -47.66
N ALA A 457 -4.40 -14.86 -48.39
CA ALA A 457 -3.32 -15.68 -47.82
C ALA A 457 -2.59 -14.95 -46.67
N ALA A 458 -2.22 -13.66 -46.87
CA ALA A 458 -1.55 -12.86 -45.86
C ALA A 458 -2.47 -12.59 -44.64
N LYS A 459 -3.76 -12.35 -44.87
CA LYS A 459 -4.76 -12.22 -43.77
C LYS A 459 -4.87 -13.47 -42.91
N TYR A 460 -4.93 -14.65 -43.57
CA TYR A 460 -4.97 -15.92 -42.86
C TYR A 460 -3.69 -16.14 -42.03
N GLU A 461 -2.52 -15.95 -42.64
CA GLU A 461 -1.21 -16.06 -41.98
C GLU A 461 -1.11 -15.14 -40.77
N LEU A 462 -1.47 -13.85 -40.92
CA LEU A 462 -1.51 -12.88 -39.82
C LEU A 462 -2.50 -13.30 -38.74
N HIS A 463 -3.66 -13.84 -39.10
CA HIS A 463 -4.65 -14.28 -38.13
C HIS A 463 -4.15 -15.41 -37.23
N VAL A 464 -3.44 -16.40 -37.80
CA VAL A 464 -2.80 -17.49 -37.03
C VAL A 464 -1.74 -16.91 -36.09
N LEU A 465 -0.84 -16.04 -36.59
CA LEU A 465 0.21 -15.43 -35.81
C LEU A 465 -0.33 -14.53 -34.70
N GLU A 466 -1.36 -13.71 -34.97
CA GLU A 466 -2.05 -12.89 -33.96
C GLU A 466 -2.71 -13.75 -32.89
N SER A 467 -3.23 -14.92 -33.23
CA SER A 467 -3.84 -15.83 -32.27
C SER A 467 -2.78 -16.40 -31.32
N ALA A 468 -1.62 -16.78 -31.84
CA ALA A 468 -0.47 -17.21 -31.05
C ALA A 468 0.05 -16.07 -30.14
N LEU A 469 0.16 -14.85 -30.68
CA LEU A 469 0.61 -13.68 -29.93
C LEU A 469 -0.36 -13.31 -28.80
N LYS A 470 -1.67 -13.43 -29.02
CA LYS A 470 -2.69 -13.19 -27.98
C LYS A 470 -2.58 -14.19 -26.84
N GLU A 471 -2.39 -15.49 -27.15
CA GLU A 471 -2.18 -16.50 -26.12
C GLU A 471 -0.87 -16.27 -25.35
N LEU A 472 0.20 -15.87 -26.04
CA LEU A 472 1.46 -15.51 -25.38
C LEU A 472 1.28 -14.34 -24.40
N LEU A 473 0.57 -13.30 -24.80
CA LEU A 473 0.24 -12.15 -23.95
C LEU A 473 -0.61 -12.57 -22.73
N ASP A 474 -1.64 -13.40 -22.96
CA ASP A 474 -2.50 -13.91 -21.90
C ASP A 474 -1.69 -14.72 -20.87
N LEU A 475 -0.81 -15.63 -21.34
CA LEU A 475 0.08 -16.40 -20.48
C LEU A 475 1.02 -15.49 -19.67
N THR A 476 1.67 -14.55 -20.33
CA THR A 476 2.66 -13.66 -19.71
C THR A 476 2.04 -12.78 -18.63
N ILE A 477 0.93 -12.11 -18.96
CA ILE A 477 0.30 -11.16 -18.03
C ILE A 477 -0.34 -11.87 -16.84
N ASN A 478 -1.04 -13.00 -17.08
CA ASN A 478 -1.63 -13.77 -15.99
C ASN A 478 -0.54 -14.36 -15.07
N SER A 479 0.53 -14.93 -15.65
CA SER A 479 1.67 -15.43 -14.86
C SER A 479 2.33 -14.34 -14.03
N PHE A 480 2.44 -13.11 -14.55
CA PHE A 480 3.03 -12.00 -13.81
C PHE A 480 2.14 -11.53 -12.65
N VAL A 481 0.84 -11.39 -12.89
CA VAL A 481 -0.13 -10.90 -11.89
C VAL A 481 -0.35 -11.92 -10.77
N ASP A 482 -0.43 -13.21 -11.13
CA ASP A 482 -0.76 -14.31 -10.21
C ASP A 482 0.50 -15.03 -9.67
N GLU A 483 1.70 -14.63 -10.12
CA GLU A 483 3.00 -15.27 -9.82
C GLU A 483 3.03 -16.76 -10.15
N ASP A 484 2.38 -17.14 -11.28
CA ASP A 484 2.24 -18.54 -11.72
C ASP A 484 3.46 -19.01 -12.52
N LEU A 485 4.37 -19.72 -11.86
CA LEU A 485 5.59 -20.28 -12.45
C LEU A 485 5.31 -21.33 -13.54
N VAL A 486 4.20 -22.09 -13.42
CA VAL A 486 3.86 -23.15 -14.37
C VAL A 486 3.46 -22.57 -15.72
N ASN A 487 2.67 -21.49 -15.72
CA ASN A 487 2.29 -20.82 -16.96
C ASN A 487 3.45 -19.93 -17.49
N ALA A 488 4.26 -19.33 -16.63
CA ALA A 488 5.47 -18.62 -17.05
C ALA A 488 6.43 -19.51 -17.86
N ALA A 489 6.60 -20.76 -17.47
CA ALA A 489 7.45 -21.71 -18.19
C ALA A 489 6.96 -22.07 -19.61
N LYS A 490 5.67 -21.85 -19.92
CA LYS A 490 5.07 -22.08 -21.25
C LYS A 490 5.31 -20.92 -22.22
N VAL A 491 5.75 -19.76 -21.73
CA VAL A 491 5.96 -18.55 -22.53
C VAL A 491 7.10 -18.73 -23.54
N GLU A 492 8.24 -19.26 -23.09
CA GLU A 492 9.42 -19.39 -23.98
C GLU A 492 9.20 -20.36 -25.15
N PRO A 493 8.60 -21.56 -25.00
CA PRO A 493 8.26 -22.41 -26.15
C PRO A 493 7.36 -21.73 -27.18
N LEU A 494 6.34 -21.00 -26.73
CA LEU A 494 5.43 -20.27 -27.62
C LEU A 494 6.13 -19.06 -28.30
N ARG A 495 7.00 -18.38 -27.58
CA ARG A 495 7.84 -17.29 -28.12
C ARG A 495 8.77 -17.78 -29.23
N GLU A 496 9.43 -18.95 -29.03
CA GLU A 496 10.31 -19.56 -30.06
C GLU A 496 9.50 -19.85 -31.32
N LEU A 497 8.31 -20.44 -31.19
CA LEU A 497 7.40 -20.69 -32.32
C LEU A 497 7.00 -19.39 -33.05
N ILE A 498 6.63 -18.33 -32.34
CA ILE A 498 6.26 -17.03 -32.93
C ILE A 498 7.42 -16.48 -33.76
N GLY A 499 8.67 -16.58 -33.27
CA GLY A 499 9.86 -16.17 -34.01
C GLY A 499 10.05 -16.96 -35.33
N ILE A 500 9.83 -18.29 -35.29
CA ILE A 500 9.87 -19.15 -36.48
C ILE A 500 8.76 -18.74 -37.48
N LEU A 501 7.53 -18.58 -36.98
CA LEU A 501 6.40 -18.14 -37.81
C LEU A 501 6.67 -16.78 -38.46
N CYS A 502 7.18 -15.79 -37.72
CA CYS A 502 7.52 -14.48 -38.26
C CYS A 502 8.54 -14.59 -39.41
N ASN A 503 9.57 -15.42 -39.29
CA ASN A 503 10.56 -15.66 -40.35
C ASN A 503 9.95 -16.36 -41.57
N ASP A 504 9.15 -17.39 -41.36
CA ASP A 504 8.45 -18.09 -42.43
C ASP A 504 7.52 -17.14 -43.22
N LEU A 505 6.76 -16.31 -42.54
CA LEU A 505 5.85 -15.36 -43.12
C LEU A 505 6.60 -14.28 -43.92
N LYS A 506 7.77 -13.81 -43.47
CA LYS A 506 8.67 -12.93 -44.24
C LYS A 506 9.09 -13.60 -45.53
N MET A 507 9.51 -14.86 -45.49
CA MET A 507 9.94 -15.60 -46.69
C MET A 507 8.77 -15.83 -47.67
N ARG A 508 7.60 -16.19 -47.19
CA ARG A 508 6.37 -16.35 -48.00
C ARG A 508 5.97 -15.03 -48.65
N HIS A 509 6.08 -13.92 -47.90
CA HIS A 509 5.80 -12.59 -48.42
C HIS A 509 6.77 -12.17 -49.53
N ILE A 510 8.09 -12.40 -49.36
CA ILE A 510 9.09 -12.16 -50.41
C ILE A 510 8.77 -12.96 -51.69
N LYS A 511 8.32 -14.22 -51.54
CA LYS A 511 7.90 -15.03 -52.68
C LYS A 511 6.68 -14.44 -53.41
N ARG A 512 5.67 -13.93 -52.65
CA ARG A 512 4.50 -13.25 -53.22
C ARG A 512 4.89 -11.95 -53.98
N LEU A 513 5.81 -11.15 -53.40
CA LEU A 513 6.35 -9.94 -54.06
C LEU A 513 7.02 -10.28 -55.37
N ARG A 514 7.90 -11.31 -55.37
CA ARG A 514 8.62 -11.74 -56.59
C ARG A 514 7.68 -12.26 -57.69
N ASN A 515 6.55 -12.83 -57.32
CA ASN A 515 5.54 -13.33 -58.23
C ASN A 515 4.52 -12.26 -58.66
N GLY A 516 4.66 -10.98 -58.24
CA GLY A 516 3.72 -9.91 -58.57
C GLY A 516 2.33 -10.05 -57.89
N GLN A 517 2.22 -10.87 -56.83
CA GLN A 517 0.96 -11.15 -56.13
C GLN A 517 0.64 -10.15 -55.01
N CYS A 518 1.54 -9.21 -54.73
CA CYS A 518 1.31 -8.13 -53.79
C CYS A 518 2.11 -6.89 -54.14
N ASP A 519 1.66 -5.71 -53.68
CA ASP A 519 2.30 -4.41 -53.82
C ASP A 519 3.46 -4.22 -52.84
N LEU A 520 4.52 -3.56 -53.27
CA LEU A 520 5.72 -3.32 -52.46
C LEU A 520 5.42 -2.55 -51.17
N ASN A 521 4.57 -1.55 -51.27
CA ASN A 521 4.24 -0.70 -50.11
C ASN A 521 3.40 -1.43 -49.06
N THR A 522 2.46 -2.31 -49.50
CA THR A 522 1.73 -3.23 -48.59
C THR A 522 2.70 -4.23 -47.96
N GLY A 523 3.81 -4.53 -48.66
CA GLY A 523 4.89 -5.37 -48.17
C GLY A 523 5.66 -4.75 -47.00
N PHE A 524 5.90 -3.46 -47.00
CA PHE A 524 6.52 -2.77 -45.86
C PHE A 524 5.63 -2.84 -44.65
N ALA A 525 4.34 -2.51 -44.78
CA ALA A 525 3.37 -2.59 -43.69
C ALA A 525 3.29 -4.01 -43.10
N PHE A 526 3.33 -5.05 -43.96
CA PHE A 526 3.34 -6.45 -43.50
C PHE A 526 4.60 -6.78 -42.70
N ASN A 527 5.78 -6.38 -43.19
CA ASN A 527 7.05 -6.62 -42.50
C ASN A 527 7.15 -5.87 -41.17
N ASP A 528 6.60 -4.65 -41.09
CA ASP A 528 6.56 -3.86 -39.86
C ASP A 528 5.68 -4.53 -38.80
N LEU A 529 4.53 -5.09 -39.20
CA LEU A 529 3.70 -5.89 -38.27
C LEU A 529 4.47 -7.09 -37.74
N LEU A 530 5.12 -7.88 -38.62
CA LEU A 530 5.87 -9.05 -38.19
C LEU A 530 7.03 -8.68 -37.27
N THR A 531 7.68 -7.55 -37.49
CA THR A 531 8.76 -7.07 -36.63
C THR A 531 8.24 -6.67 -35.26
N ASN A 532 7.11 -5.95 -35.20
CA ASN A 532 6.48 -5.61 -33.91
C ASN A 532 6.00 -6.84 -33.16
N TYR A 533 5.43 -7.85 -33.83
CA TYR A 533 4.97 -9.08 -33.18
C TYR A 533 6.12 -9.90 -32.60
N ASP A 534 7.25 -10.02 -33.31
CA ASP A 534 8.47 -10.70 -32.80
C ASP A 534 9.05 -9.96 -31.58
N ARG A 535 9.05 -8.62 -31.60
CA ARG A 535 9.51 -7.79 -30.47
C ARG A 535 8.60 -7.92 -29.26
N ILE A 536 7.28 -7.88 -29.44
CA ILE A 536 6.31 -8.13 -28.37
C ILE A 536 6.57 -9.50 -27.73
N ALA A 537 6.78 -10.52 -28.55
CA ALA A 537 7.07 -11.86 -28.07
C ALA A 537 8.39 -11.93 -27.27
N ALA A 538 9.41 -11.15 -27.67
CA ALA A 538 10.67 -11.05 -26.93
C ALA A 538 10.49 -10.40 -25.55
N HIS A 539 9.71 -9.30 -25.45
CA HIS A 539 9.41 -8.65 -24.18
C HIS A 539 8.58 -9.56 -23.26
N CYS A 540 7.63 -10.32 -23.80
CA CYS A 540 6.90 -11.34 -23.03
C CYS A 540 7.85 -12.42 -22.44
N SER A 541 8.87 -12.84 -23.20
CA SER A 541 9.88 -13.77 -22.70
C SER A 541 10.70 -13.17 -21.57
N ASN A 542 11.15 -11.90 -21.68
CA ASN A 542 11.88 -11.21 -20.61
C ASN A 542 11.07 -11.17 -19.30
N ILE A 543 9.78 -10.80 -19.40
CA ILE A 543 8.88 -10.75 -18.25
C ILE A 543 8.74 -12.14 -17.61
N ALA A 544 8.56 -13.20 -18.40
CA ALA A 544 8.46 -14.57 -17.91
C ALA A 544 9.75 -15.04 -17.21
N VAL A 545 10.92 -14.72 -17.77
CA VAL A 545 12.23 -15.00 -17.17
C VAL A 545 12.35 -14.29 -15.81
N ALA A 546 11.95 -13.01 -15.71
CA ALA A 546 12.00 -12.28 -14.45
C ALA A 546 11.10 -12.88 -13.34
N ILE A 547 10.02 -13.58 -13.71
CA ILE A 547 9.16 -14.31 -12.76
C ILE A 547 9.89 -15.59 -12.29
N LEU A 548 10.49 -16.35 -13.21
CA LEU A 548 11.12 -17.64 -12.93
C LEU A 548 12.43 -17.49 -12.12
N GLU A 549 13.17 -16.40 -12.31
CA GLU A 549 14.42 -16.12 -11.59
C GLU A 549 14.25 -15.83 -10.10
N LEU A 550 13.07 -15.37 -9.67
CA LEU A 550 12.81 -15.15 -8.24
C LEU A 550 12.97 -16.42 -7.41
N ASP A 551 12.66 -17.58 -7.99
CA ASP A 551 12.73 -18.89 -7.31
C ASP A 551 14.14 -19.51 -7.36
N SER A 552 15.03 -18.99 -8.20
CA SER A 552 16.41 -19.51 -8.35
C SER A 552 17.41 -18.80 -7.43
N SER A 553 18.40 -19.57 -6.93
CA SER A 553 19.45 -19.05 -6.03
C SER A 553 20.56 -18.24 -6.74
N ASN A 554 20.61 -18.20 -8.08
CA ASN A 554 21.63 -17.53 -8.87
C ASN A 554 21.00 -16.45 -9.79
N PHE A 555 21.46 -15.22 -9.62
CA PHE A 555 20.99 -14.02 -10.31
C PHE A 555 21.84 -13.76 -11.56
N ASP A 556 21.56 -14.46 -12.70
CA ASP A 556 22.15 -14.12 -14.00
C ASP A 556 21.17 -14.40 -15.15
N MET A 557 20.51 -13.32 -15.61
CA MET A 557 19.47 -13.32 -16.66
C MET A 557 19.95 -13.94 -17.99
N HIS A 558 21.23 -13.80 -18.32
CA HIS A 558 21.81 -14.37 -19.53
C HIS A 558 22.15 -15.87 -19.41
N GLU A 559 22.41 -16.34 -18.21
CA GLU A 559 22.74 -17.74 -17.96
C GLU A 559 21.49 -18.63 -17.90
N TYR A 560 20.38 -18.12 -17.35
CA TYR A 560 19.09 -18.83 -17.33
C TYR A 560 18.52 -19.02 -18.73
N THR A 561 18.47 -17.98 -19.57
CA THR A 561 17.98 -18.08 -20.95
C THR A 561 18.85 -19.04 -21.78
N LYS A 562 20.16 -19.10 -21.52
CA LYS A 562 21.08 -20.08 -22.13
C LYS A 562 20.90 -21.49 -21.55
N SER A 563 20.61 -21.63 -20.27
CA SER A 563 20.43 -22.92 -19.61
C SER A 563 19.07 -23.55 -19.96
N VAL A 564 18.00 -22.76 -20.03
CA VAL A 564 16.68 -23.23 -20.51
C VAL A 564 16.74 -23.66 -21.98
N ARG A 565 17.49 -22.93 -22.82
CA ARG A 565 17.75 -23.35 -24.20
C ARG A 565 18.68 -24.56 -24.34
N LYS A 566 19.60 -24.78 -23.38
CA LYS A 566 20.50 -25.93 -23.35
C LYS A 566 19.88 -27.19 -22.74
N LEU A 567 19.00 -27.00 -21.74
CA LEU A 567 18.21 -28.06 -21.12
C LEU A 567 16.82 -28.06 -21.79
N LYS A 568 16.70 -28.45 -23.05
CA LYS A 568 15.40 -28.81 -23.64
C LYS A 568 14.86 -30.02 -22.90
N ASP A 569 14.28 -29.77 -21.72
CA ASP A 569 13.58 -30.75 -20.92
C ASP A 569 12.41 -31.32 -21.75
N ASN A 570 12.05 -32.57 -21.48
CA ASN A 570 10.92 -33.23 -22.17
C ASN A 570 9.62 -32.38 -22.13
N ASN A 571 9.45 -31.58 -21.08
CA ASN A 571 8.30 -30.71 -20.92
C ASN A 571 8.34 -29.51 -21.89
N TYR A 572 9.52 -28.95 -22.14
CA TYR A 572 9.68 -27.86 -23.11
C TYR A 572 9.35 -28.33 -24.53
N VAL A 573 9.92 -29.48 -24.93
CA VAL A 573 9.73 -30.07 -26.26
C VAL A 573 8.26 -30.41 -26.50
N SER A 574 7.60 -31.04 -25.53
CA SER A 574 6.18 -31.41 -25.65
C SER A 574 5.27 -30.16 -25.71
N THR A 575 5.63 -29.08 -25.01
CA THR A 575 4.89 -27.80 -25.05
C THR A 575 5.10 -27.09 -26.39
N PHE A 576 6.32 -27.12 -26.93
CA PHE A 576 6.61 -26.57 -28.24
C PHE A 576 5.85 -27.31 -29.34
N ASP A 577 5.90 -28.67 -29.36
CA ASP A 577 5.19 -29.51 -30.32
C ASP A 577 3.67 -29.28 -30.28
N TYR A 578 3.12 -29.10 -29.07
CA TYR A 578 1.71 -28.73 -28.90
C TYR A 578 1.38 -27.41 -29.60
N TYR A 579 2.19 -26.37 -29.41
CA TYR A 579 1.95 -25.08 -30.02
C TYR A 579 2.19 -25.11 -31.54
N GLU A 580 3.17 -25.87 -32.04
CA GLU A 580 3.44 -26.03 -33.46
C GLU A 580 2.24 -26.67 -34.18
N GLN A 581 1.62 -27.68 -33.58
CA GLN A 581 0.41 -28.30 -34.09
C GLN A 581 -0.78 -27.32 -34.06
N LYS A 582 -0.92 -26.56 -32.98
CA LYS A 582 -2.03 -25.61 -32.78
C LYS A 582 -2.00 -24.42 -33.75
N TYR A 583 -0.81 -23.91 -34.05
CA TYR A 583 -0.62 -22.70 -34.87
C TYR A 583 0.02 -23.01 -36.24
N ASN A 584 -0.57 -23.96 -36.96
CA ASN A 584 -0.07 -24.36 -38.26
C ASN A 584 -0.55 -23.40 -39.36
N ILE A 585 0.41 -22.73 -40.06
CA ILE A 585 0.15 -21.79 -41.15
C ILE A 585 -0.02 -22.47 -42.53
N ASN A 586 0.13 -23.79 -42.61
CA ASN A 586 -0.01 -24.53 -43.89
C ASN A 586 -1.47 -24.95 -44.18
N GLY A 587 -2.41 -24.61 -43.28
CA GLY A 587 -3.82 -24.97 -43.45
C GLY A 587 -4.62 -24.04 -44.42
N TYR A 588 -4.00 -23.03 -45.03
CA TYR A 588 -4.68 -22.19 -45.99
C TYR A 588 -5.02 -22.99 -47.27
N GLN A 589 -6.30 -23.28 -47.45
CA GLN A 589 -6.84 -23.70 -48.74
C GLN A 589 -7.51 -22.49 -49.36
N PRO A 590 -6.98 -21.96 -50.52
CA PRO A 590 -7.75 -20.97 -51.26
C PRO A 590 -9.10 -21.56 -51.60
N GLU A 591 -10.19 -20.84 -51.32
CA GLU A 591 -11.50 -21.20 -51.83
C GLU A 591 -11.32 -21.42 -53.36
N ALA A 592 -11.43 -22.66 -53.77
CA ALA A 592 -11.38 -22.99 -55.19
C ALA A 592 -12.46 -22.11 -55.85
N GLU A 593 -12.07 -21.38 -56.90
CA GLU A 593 -13.02 -20.76 -57.81
C GLU A 593 -14.10 -21.82 -58.07
N GLN A 594 -15.23 -21.68 -57.44
CA GLN A 594 -16.40 -22.49 -57.81
C GLN A 594 -16.66 -22.16 -59.24
N ASP A 595 -16.29 -23.12 -60.08
CA ASP A 595 -16.47 -23.16 -61.51
C ASP A 595 -17.85 -22.61 -61.90
N THR A 596 -17.84 -21.39 -62.42
CA THR A 596 -18.91 -20.87 -63.29
C THR A 596 -18.88 -21.57 -64.64
N LYS A 597 -18.71 -22.89 -64.66
CA LYS A 597 -18.79 -23.79 -65.78
C LYS A 597 -19.88 -24.84 -65.63
N ALA A 598 -21.07 -24.39 -65.29
CA ALA A 598 -22.22 -25.30 -65.44
C ALA A 598 -23.47 -24.50 -65.67
N THR A 599 -23.62 -23.91 -66.88
CA THR A 599 -24.93 -23.72 -67.49
C THR A 599 -24.78 -22.97 -68.85
N THR A 600 -24.06 -23.57 -69.76
CA THR A 600 -24.33 -23.39 -71.20
C THR A 600 -24.73 -24.74 -71.76
N LYS A 601 -25.90 -25.26 -71.36
CA LYS A 601 -26.65 -26.24 -72.17
C LYS A 601 -27.78 -25.50 -72.84
N ASN A 602 -27.58 -25.29 -74.13
CA ASN A 602 -28.57 -24.91 -75.11
C ASN A 602 -29.95 -25.56 -74.89
N PRO A 603 -31.04 -24.81 -74.92
CA PRO A 603 -32.35 -25.35 -75.23
C PRO A 603 -32.72 -24.93 -76.67
N VAL A 604 -32.30 -25.76 -77.68
CA VAL A 604 -32.94 -25.77 -78.97
C VAL A 604 -33.62 -27.13 -79.11
N LYS A 605 -34.94 -27.10 -79.23
CA LYS A 605 -35.94 -28.13 -79.65
C LYS A 605 -36.89 -28.60 -78.55
N ALA A 606 -38.02 -27.95 -78.57
CA ALA A 606 -39.35 -28.64 -78.68
C ALA A 606 -40.42 -27.56 -78.59
N VAL A 607 -40.66 -26.92 -79.75
CA VAL A 607 -42.01 -26.46 -80.12
C VAL A 607 -42.60 -27.61 -80.89
N GLU A 608 -43.65 -28.22 -80.33
CA GLU A 608 -44.79 -28.78 -81.00
C GLU A 608 -45.59 -29.68 -80.04
N ALA A 609 -46.75 -29.29 -79.86
CA ALA A 609 -48.03 -30.09 -79.82
C ALA A 609 -48.90 -29.85 -78.59
N LYS A 610 -49.97 -29.20 -78.96
CA LYS A 610 -51.37 -29.37 -78.52
C LYS A 610 -51.89 -28.47 -77.40
N LYS A 611 -52.67 -27.67 -77.96
CA LYS A 611 -53.99 -27.10 -77.75
C LYS A 611 -54.14 -26.06 -76.67
#